data_775b2ad04c3842ca1795a648c3cf6e27
#
_entry.id   775b2ad04c3842ca1795a648c3cf6e27
#
_cell.length_a   1.000
_cell.length_b   1.000
_cell.length_c   1.000
_cell.angle_alpha   90.00
_cell.angle_beta   90.00
_cell.angle_gamma   90.00
#
_symmetry.space_group_name_H-M   'P 1'
#
loop_
_entity.id
_entity.type
_entity.pdbx_description
1 polymer ?
#
loop_
_entity_poly.entity_id
_entity_poly.type
_entity_poly.pdbx_seq_one_letter_code
_entity_poly.pdbx_strand_id
1 'polypeptide(L)'
;SISPANLHNGDRLMMWHGKYVNVTMDSLGQAGHIVDHILFNNAAVQEVVQTNNGYIYVISDMINTPTSLSDYINNLEDNYSIFREMVLSSGGKVFDKQNSKAIGVNEEGNTVYDSVFIYTNKHFEDVGFDMNSESLTATMLLYSNDVINAAMADAHERLAKWGLERSDSIIKQWILDAAFFNKRYTAEELQNSEANDIKSIFGKQWRTNAHQIDAASATELSNGIVYEVKKLHLPNNLLMYRLKDWFYYYENCTDEQKAEYFKMTNMAFSKCNTDVAAWSPLPGA
;
A
#
# COMPACT_ATOMS: atom_id res chain seq x y z
N SER A 1 -27.71 -17.44 4.68
CA SER A 1 -28.44 -16.50 3.81
C SER A 1 -28.92 -15.32 4.62
N ILE A 2 -28.89 -14.14 4.06
CA ILE A 2 -29.25 -12.89 4.71
C ILE A 2 -30.65 -12.50 4.24
N SER A 3 -31.56 -12.23 5.19
CA SER A 3 -32.89 -11.71 4.90
C SER A 3 -32.80 -10.26 4.43
N PRO A 4 -33.65 -9.80 3.50
CA PRO A 4 -33.73 -8.39 3.13
C PRO A 4 -33.91 -7.44 4.33
N ALA A 5 -34.64 -7.88 5.36
CA ALA A 5 -34.87 -7.12 6.58
C ALA A 5 -33.58 -6.89 7.41
N ASN A 6 -32.55 -7.67 7.17
CA ASN A 6 -31.26 -7.58 7.89
C ASN A 6 -30.16 -6.91 7.06
N LEU A 7 -30.48 -6.42 5.87
CA LEU A 7 -29.56 -5.63 5.08
C LEU A 7 -29.64 -4.16 5.46
N HIS A 8 -28.47 -3.52 5.54
CA HIS A 8 -28.35 -2.10 5.84
C HIS A 8 -27.47 -1.39 4.81
N ASN A 9 -27.68 -0.12 4.65
CA ASN A 9 -26.82 0.68 3.80
C ASN A 9 -25.39 0.70 4.32
N GLY A 10 -24.43 0.36 3.48
CA GLY A 10 -23.03 0.25 3.84
C GLY A 10 -22.58 -1.14 4.32
N ASP A 11 -23.48 -2.11 4.38
CA ASP A 11 -23.10 -3.49 4.67
C ASP A 11 -22.13 -4.03 3.61
N ARG A 12 -21.22 -4.90 4.05
CA ARG A 12 -20.31 -5.64 3.17
C ARG A 12 -20.58 -7.12 3.29
N LEU A 13 -21.03 -7.73 2.23
CA LEU A 13 -21.35 -9.15 2.18
C LEU A 13 -20.20 -9.93 1.57
N MET A 14 -19.66 -10.88 2.34
CA MET A 14 -18.61 -11.76 1.82
C MET A 14 -19.22 -12.81 0.88
N MET A 15 -18.72 -12.85 -0.34
CA MET A 15 -19.09 -13.82 -1.36
C MET A 15 -18.33 -15.13 -1.16
N TRP A 16 -18.81 -16.20 -1.79
CA TRP A 16 -18.19 -17.53 -1.71
C TRP A 16 -16.70 -17.56 -2.09
N HIS A 17 -16.29 -16.71 -3.03
CA HIS A 17 -14.89 -16.59 -3.47
C HIS A 17 -14.05 -15.62 -2.60
N GLY A 18 -14.55 -15.20 -1.44
CA GLY A 18 -13.82 -14.36 -0.47
C GLY A 18 -13.88 -12.85 -0.71
N LYS A 19 -14.38 -12.38 -1.86
CA LYS A 19 -14.54 -10.94 -2.13
C LYS A 19 -15.82 -10.42 -1.52
N TYR A 20 -15.82 -9.12 -1.25
CA TYR A 20 -16.97 -8.44 -0.67
C TYR A 20 -17.81 -7.74 -1.74
N VAL A 21 -19.11 -7.73 -1.50
CA VAL A 21 -20.09 -6.93 -2.22
C VAL A 21 -20.63 -5.89 -1.25
N ASN A 22 -20.64 -4.63 -1.67
CA ASN A 22 -21.19 -3.55 -0.89
C ASN A 22 -22.70 -3.46 -1.11
N VAL A 23 -23.45 -3.28 -0.01
CA VAL A 23 -24.87 -3.01 -0.04
C VAL A 23 -25.08 -1.51 -0.01
N THR A 24 -25.77 -0.99 -0.99
CA THR A 24 -26.20 0.41 -1.04
C THR A 24 -27.71 0.45 -1.06
N MET A 25 -28.28 1.34 -0.25
CA MET A 25 -29.73 1.59 -0.21
C MET A 25 -29.97 3.08 -0.33
N ASP A 26 -30.95 3.47 -1.11
CA ASP A 26 -31.44 4.84 -1.04
C ASP A 26 -32.36 5.05 0.17
N SER A 27 -32.81 6.27 0.39
CA SER A 27 -33.64 6.60 1.54
C SER A 27 -34.97 5.84 1.59
N LEU A 28 -35.52 5.47 0.43
CA LEU A 28 -36.75 4.70 0.35
C LEU A 28 -36.50 3.23 0.73
N GLY A 29 -35.40 2.64 0.23
CA GLY A 29 -34.99 1.29 0.60
C GLY A 29 -34.70 1.16 2.09
N GLN A 30 -34.05 2.14 2.70
CA GLN A 30 -33.80 2.17 4.13
C GLN A 30 -35.09 2.26 4.96
N ALA A 31 -36.00 3.11 4.54
CA ALA A 31 -37.26 3.34 5.27
C ALA A 31 -38.26 2.19 5.17
N GLY A 32 -38.28 1.48 4.07
CA GLY A 32 -39.30 0.46 3.80
C GLY A 32 -38.76 -0.92 3.43
N HIS A 33 -37.44 -1.12 3.36
CA HIS A 33 -36.82 -2.33 2.83
C HIS A 33 -37.39 -2.73 1.45
N ILE A 34 -37.65 -1.74 0.62
CA ILE A 34 -38.18 -1.94 -0.74
C ILE A 34 -37.05 -2.53 -1.59
N VAL A 35 -37.32 -3.67 -2.19
CA VAL A 35 -36.33 -4.50 -2.87
C VAL A 35 -35.62 -3.78 -4.02
N ASP A 36 -36.37 -3.00 -4.79
CA ASP A 36 -35.87 -2.23 -5.95
C ASP A 36 -34.96 -1.04 -5.59
N HIS A 37 -34.88 -0.71 -4.31
CA HIS A 37 -33.97 0.31 -3.78
C HIS A 37 -32.70 -0.26 -3.15
N ILE A 38 -32.50 -1.58 -3.21
CA ILE A 38 -31.30 -2.25 -2.74
C ILE A 38 -30.37 -2.50 -3.93
N LEU A 39 -29.12 -2.07 -3.81
CA LEU A 39 -28.07 -2.35 -4.80
C LEU A 39 -26.95 -3.20 -4.18
N PHE A 40 -26.52 -4.19 -4.90
CA PHE A 40 -25.29 -4.95 -4.63
C PHE A 40 -24.19 -4.45 -5.55
N ASN A 41 -23.24 -3.69 -5.02
CA ASN A 41 -22.38 -2.79 -5.80
C ASN A 41 -23.27 -1.84 -6.64
N ASN A 42 -23.32 -2.00 -7.94
CA ASN A 42 -24.16 -1.19 -8.84
C ASN A 42 -25.35 -1.97 -9.44
N ALA A 43 -25.51 -3.25 -9.06
CA ALA A 43 -26.59 -4.09 -9.57
C ALA A 43 -27.83 -3.96 -8.67
N ALA A 44 -28.94 -3.46 -9.22
CA ALA A 44 -30.18 -3.32 -8.47
C ALA A 44 -30.85 -4.66 -8.21
N VAL A 45 -31.35 -4.86 -7.01
CA VAL A 45 -32.18 -6.04 -6.67
C VAL A 45 -33.56 -5.84 -7.28
N GLN A 46 -33.95 -6.72 -8.19
CA GLN A 46 -35.25 -6.69 -8.88
C GLN A 46 -36.32 -7.51 -8.17
N GLU A 47 -35.90 -8.64 -7.60
CA GLU A 47 -36.80 -9.55 -6.92
C GLU A 47 -36.06 -10.30 -5.79
N VAL A 48 -36.77 -10.64 -4.73
CA VAL A 48 -36.28 -11.52 -3.68
C VAL A 48 -37.23 -12.69 -3.53
N VAL A 49 -36.72 -13.89 -3.76
CA VAL A 49 -37.46 -15.15 -3.62
C VAL A 49 -37.07 -15.80 -2.33
N GLN A 50 -38.01 -15.98 -1.41
CA GLN A 50 -37.79 -16.75 -0.20
C GLN A 50 -37.84 -18.24 -0.52
N THR A 51 -36.87 -18.98 -0.04
CA THR A 51 -36.78 -20.44 -0.14
C THR A 51 -36.85 -21.08 1.24
N ASN A 52 -36.94 -22.39 1.29
CA ASN A 52 -37.00 -23.11 2.59
C ASN A 52 -35.74 -22.91 3.46
N ASN A 53 -34.60 -22.59 2.86
CA ASN A 53 -33.31 -22.49 3.53
C ASN A 53 -32.61 -21.14 3.31
N GLY A 54 -33.29 -20.16 2.69
CA GLY A 54 -32.66 -18.87 2.44
C GLY A 54 -33.43 -17.94 1.50
N TYR A 55 -32.69 -17.02 0.90
CA TYR A 55 -33.20 -16.03 -0.03
C TYR A 55 -32.39 -16.06 -1.32
N ILE A 56 -33.04 -15.91 -2.45
CA ILE A 56 -32.45 -15.71 -3.76
C ILE A 56 -32.73 -14.26 -4.14
N TYR A 57 -31.70 -13.51 -4.43
CA TYR A 57 -31.80 -12.13 -4.92
C TYR A 57 -31.61 -12.15 -6.45
N VAL A 58 -32.62 -11.73 -7.16
CA VAL A 58 -32.54 -11.50 -8.61
C VAL A 58 -32.05 -10.08 -8.81
N ILE A 59 -30.96 -9.93 -9.56
CA ILE A 59 -30.29 -8.65 -9.77
C ILE A 59 -30.35 -8.21 -11.22
N SER A 60 -30.29 -6.91 -11.46
CA SER A 60 -30.43 -6.30 -12.80
C SER A 60 -29.24 -6.58 -13.70
N ASP A 61 -28.07 -6.81 -13.13
CA ASP A 61 -26.82 -6.97 -13.86
C ASP A 61 -25.84 -7.86 -13.09
N MET A 62 -24.77 -8.27 -13.74
CA MET A 62 -23.71 -9.04 -13.10
C MET A 62 -22.95 -8.17 -12.09
N ILE A 63 -22.75 -8.70 -10.88
CA ILE A 63 -21.95 -8.03 -9.87
C ILE A 63 -20.49 -8.06 -10.29
N ASN A 64 -19.95 -6.92 -10.67
CA ASN A 64 -18.53 -6.75 -10.85
C ASN A 64 -17.89 -6.52 -9.48
N THR A 65 -17.09 -7.47 -9.04
CA THR A 65 -16.25 -7.28 -7.86
C THR A 65 -14.97 -6.57 -8.27
N PRO A 66 -14.60 -5.45 -7.62
CA PRO A 66 -13.34 -4.80 -7.90
C PRO A 66 -12.15 -5.75 -7.73
N THR A 67 -11.09 -5.48 -8.46
CA THR A 67 -9.81 -6.18 -8.34
C THR A 67 -9.22 -5.95 -6.93
N SER A 68 -8.48 -6.93 -6.39
CA SER A 68 -7.73 -6.76 -5.15
C SER A 68 -6.50 -5.88 -5.36
N LEU A 69 -5.93 -5.35 -4.28
CA LEU A 69 -4.70 -4.57 -4.33
C LEU A 69 -3.54 -5.37 -4.96
N SER A 70 -3.41 -6.64 -4.60
CA SER A 70 -2.40 -7.54 -5.16
C SER A 70 -2.58 -7.74 -6.67
N ASP A 71 -3.80 -8.06 -7.12
CA ASP A 71 -4.08 -8.25 -8.54
C ASP A 71 -3.88 -6.95 -9.33
N TYR A 72 -4.29 -5.82 -8.75
CA TYR A 72 -4.10 -4.51 -9.36
C TYR A 72 -2.62 -4.21 -9.61
N ILE A 73 -1.77 -4.42 -8.61
CA ILE A 73 -0.31 -4.21 -8.71
C ILE A 73 0.31 -5.13 -9.76
N ASN A 74 -0.09 -6.43 -9.77
CA ASN A 74 0.43 -7.39 -10.74
C ASN A 74 0.09 -7.03 -12.19
N ASN A 75 -1.05 -6.38 -12.41
CA ASN A 75 -1.56 -5.99 -13.73
C ASN A 75 -1.29 -4.53 -14.11
N LEU A 76 -0.47 -3.80 -13.35
CA LEU A 76 -0.08 -2.44 -13.68
C LEU A 76 0.56 -2.36 -15.07
N GLU A 77 0.20 -1.33 -15.83
CA GLU A 77 0.74 -1.05 -17.15
C GLU A 77 2.24 -0.68 -17.12
N ASP A 78 2.88 -0.67 -18.28
CA ASP A 78 4.33 -0.46 -18.40
C ASP A 78 4.80 0.92 -17.90
N ASN A 79 3.95 1.94 -17.93
CA ASN A 79 4.25 3.27 -17.38
C ASN A 79 4.37 3.28 -15.84
N TYR A 80 4.00 2.18 -15.16
CA TYR A 80 4.19 1.94 -13.72
C TYR A 80 5.15 0.79 -13.42
N SER A 81 5.91 0.34 -14.41
CA SER A 81 6.77 -0.85 -14.29
C SER A 81 7.79 -0.73 -13.16
N ILE A 82 8.36 0.46 -12.94
CA ILE A 82 9.32 0.68 -11.84
C ILE A 82 8.63 0.48 -10.48
N PHE A 83 7.44 1.05 -10.30
CA PHE A 83 6.69 0.88 -9.05
C PHE A 83 6.28 -0.57 -8.84
N ARG A 84 5.77 -1.24 -9.89
CA ARG A 84 5.44 -2.67 -9.84
C ARG A 84 6.65 -3.52 -9.43
N GLU A 85 7.81 -3.28 -10.04
CA GLU A 85 9.05 -3.98 -9.70
C GLU A 85 9.47 -3.73 -8.26
N MET A 86 9.39 -2.49 -7.77
CA MET A 86 9.69 -2.14 -6.37
C MET A 86 8.83 -2.94 -5.39
N VAL A 87 7.53 -3.04 -5.64
CA VAL A 87 6.61 -3.81 -4.79
C VAL A 87 6.93 -5.30 -4.86
N LEU A 88 7.19 -5.84 -6.04
CA LEU A 88 7.35 -7.28 -6.26
C LEU A 88 8.77 -7.78 -5.96
N SER A 89 9.77 -6.91 -5.90
CA SER A 89 11.20 -7.28 -5.75
C SER A 89 11.52 -8.03 -4.47
N SER A 90 10.79 -7.80 -3.40
CA SER A 90 10.92 -8.52 -2.13
C SER A 90 9.92 -9.69 -1.99
N GLY A 91 9.17 -9.96 -3.05
CA GLY A 91 8.16 -11.00 -3.10
C GLY A 91 8.65 -12.30 -3.73
N GLY A 92 7.86 -13.33 -3.55
CA GLY A 92 8.04 -14.63 -4.17
C GLY A 92 6.71 -15.21 -4.63
N LYS A 93 6.78 -16.21 -5.49
CA LYS A 93 5.63 -17.05 -5.82
C LYS A 93 5.71 -18.33 -5.00
N VAL A 94 4.69 -18.58 -4.21
CA VAL A 94 4.53 -19.84 -3.47
C VAL A 94 3.42 -20.65 -4.14
N PHE A 95 3.72 -21.91 -4.43
CA PHE A 95 2.74 -22.82 -5.00
C PHE A 95 1.62 -23.08 -3.99
N ASP A 96 0.39 -22.70 -4.37
CA ASP A 96 -0.80 -22.96 -3.57
C ASP A 96 -1.37 -24.34 -3.87
N LYS A 97 -0.94 -25.31 -3.09
CA LYS A 97 -1.39 -26.71 -3.26
C LYS A 97 -2.88 -26.87 -2.96
N GLN A 98 -3.47 -26.03 -2.12
CA GLN A 98 -4.89 -26.17 -1.73
C GLN A 98 -5.83 -25.75 -2.86
N ASN A 99 -5.45 -24.69 -3.59
CA ASN A 99 -6.24 -24.16 -4.68
C ASN A 99 -5.80 -24.67 -6.05
N SER A 100 -4.68 -25.41 -6.13
CA SER A 100 -4.19 -26.04 -7.35
C SER A 100 -4.91 -27.36 -7.60
N LYS A 101 -5.35 -27.57 -8.85
CA LYS A 101 -6.04 -28.80 -9.26
C LYS A 101 -5.06 -29.78 -9.88
N ALA A 102 -5.00 -31.00 -9.37
CA ALA A 102 -4.24 -32.06 -10.00
C ALA A 102 -4.88 -32.44 -11.36
N ILE A 103 -4.11 -32.35 -12.44
CA ILE A 103 -4.56 -32.60 -13.82
C ILE A 103 -4.00 -33.90 -14.41
N GLY A 104 -3.05 -34.55 -13.74
CA GLY A 104 -2.47 -35.81 -14.18
C GLY A 104 -1.19 -36.16 -13.45
N VAL A 105 -0.49 -37.12 -14.02
CA VAL A 105 0.83 -37.58 -13.55
C VAL A 105 1.77 -37.55 -14.75
N ASN A 106 2.97 -37.04 -14.60
CA ASN A 106 3.97 -37.03 -15.66
C ASN A 106 4.65 -38.42 -15.84
N GLU A 107 5.50 -38.52 -16.83
CA GLU A 107 6.20 -39.78 -17.15
C GLU A 107 7.11 -40.28 -16.01
N GLU A 108 7.52 -39.38 -15.11
CA GLU A 108 8.33 -39.69 -13.94
C GLU A 108 7.51 -40.05 -12.68
N GLY A 109 6.17 -40.09 -12.81
CA GLY A 109 5.27 -40.40 -11.71
C GLY A 109 4.92 -39.25 -10.79
N ASN A 110 5.31 -38.01 -11.12
CA ASN A 110 5.00 -36.81 -10.33
C ASN A 110 3.63 -36.26 -10.72
N THR A 111 2.86 -35.84 -9.73
CA THR A 111 1.56 -35.20 -9.97
C THR A 111 1.77 -33.84 -10.65
N VAL A 112 1.07 -33.67 -11.77
CA VAL A 112 1.01 -32.38 -12.50
C VAL A 112 -0.22 -31.62 -12.02
N TYR A 113 -0.04 -30.30 -11.77
CA TYR A 113 -1.11 -29.44 -11.32
C TYR A 113 -1.41 -28.36 -12.37
N ASP A 114 -2.69 -27.99 -12.48
CA ASP A 114 -3.09 -26.69 -12.94
C ASP A 114 -2.77 -25.74 -11.77
N SER A 115 -1.62 -25.08 -11.86
CA SER A 115 -0.94 -24.53 -10.70
C SER A 115 -1.43 -23.13 -10.38
N VAL A 116 -1.98 -22.97 -9.18
CA VAL A 116 -2.25 -21.65 -8.59
C VAL A 116 -1.02 -21.23 -7.77
N PHE A 117 -0.63 -19.97 -7.89
CA PHE A 117 0.46 -19.40 -7.12
C PHE A 117 -0.04 -18.25 -6.28
N ILE A 118 0.35 -18.24 -5.02
CA ILE A 118 0.17 -17.09 -4.12
C ILE A 118 1.43 -16.23 -4.21
N TYR A 119 1.25 -14.94 -4.40
CA TYR A 119 2.33 -13.99 -4.31
C TYR A 119 2.53 -13.62 -2.84
N THR A 120 3.72 -13.86 -2.32
CA THR A 120 4.12 -13.45 -0.97
C THR A 120 5.08 -12.28 -1.08
N ASN A 121 5.01 -11.36 -0.13
CA ASN A 121 5.94 -10.23 -0.08
C ASN A 121 6.40 -10.01 1.37
N LYS A 122 7.57 -10.55 1.68
CA LYS A 122 8.12 -10.53 3.03
C LYS A 122 8.22 -9.12 3.62
N HIS A 123 8.55 -8.11 2.82
CA HIS A 123 8.64 -6.73 3.29
C HIS A 123 7.31 -6.23 3.87
N PHE A 124 6.19 -6.58 3.23
CA PHE A 124 4.86 -6.23 3.69
C PHE A 124 4.34 -7.17 4.78
N GLU A 125 4.67 -8.46 4.69
CA GLU A 125 4.30 -9.45 5.70
C GLU A 125 4.92 -9.14 7.07
N ASP A 126 6.16 -8.67 7.11
CA ASP A 126 6.86 -8.30 8.34
C ASP A 126 6.16 -7.15 9.11
N VAL A 127 5.33 -6.35 8.44
CA VAL A 127 4.49 -5.31 9.05
C VAL A 127 3.01 -5.70 9.14
N GLY A 128 2.69 -6.95 8.84
CA GLY A 128 1.31 -7.48 8.92
C GLY A 128 0.37 -6.96 7.84
N PHE A 129 0.89 -6.53 6.68
CA PHE A 129 0.12 -6.00 5.57
C PHE A 129 0.00 -7.04 4.45
N ASP A 130 -1.12 -7.77 4.44
CA ASP A 130 -1.41 -8.78 3.41
C ASP A 130 -2.25 -8.18 2.28
N MET A 131 -1.61 -7.87 1.14
CA MET A 131 -2.26 -7.30 -0.04
C MET A 131 -3.28 -8.25 -0.70
N ASN A 132 -3.23 -9.55 -0.39
CA ASN A 132 -4.18 -10.53 -0.90
C ASN A 132 -5.44 -10.61 -0.03
N SER A 133 -5.39 -10.10 1.19
CA SER A 133 -6.50 -10.19 2.14
C SER A 133 -7.64 -9.27 1.75
N GLU A 134 -8.81 -9.83 1.53
CA GLU A 134 -10.03 -9.05 1.27
C GLU A 134 -10.55 -8.31 2.52
N SER A 135 -10.06 -8.64 3.71
CA SER A 135 -10.35 -7.91 4.94
C SER A 135 -9.50 -6.65 5.10
N LEU A 136 -8.45 -6.49 4.30
CA LEU A 136 -7.62 -5.29 4.31
C LEU A 136 -8.44 -4.07 3.89
N THR A 137 -8.16 -2.94 4.53
CA THR A 137 -8.69 -1.64 4.12
C THR A 137 -7.51 -0.71 3.92
N ALA A 138 -7.09 -0.52 2.69
CA ALA A 138 -5.84 0.16 2.38
C ALA A 138 -6.02 1.42 1.53
N THR A 139 -5.03 2.30 1.61
CA THR A 139 -4.78 3.32 0.60
C THR A 139 -3.41 3.08 0.00
N MET A 140 -3.31 3.10 -1.32
CA MET A 140 -2.05 3.05 -2.05
C MET A 140 -1.85 4.30 -2.87
N LEU A 141 -0.63 4.83 -2.84
CA LEU A 141 -0.18 5.88 -3.74
C LEU A 141 0.55 5.23 -4.91
N LEU A 142 0.11 5.53 -6.12
CA LEU A 142 0.68 4.99 -7.36
C LEU A 142 1.55 6.04 -8.03
N TYR A 143 2.78 5.68 -8.32
CA TYR A 143 3.75 6.55 -8.98
C TYR A 143 4.08 6.03 -10.37
N SER A 144 3.95 6.90 -11.37
CA SER A 144 4.44 6.57 -12.72
C SER A 144 5.97 6.54 -12.76
N ASN A 145 6.52 5.90 -13.78
CA ASN A 145 7.96 5.86 -14.00
C ASN A 145 8.57 7.27 -14.07
N ASP A 146 7.87 8.21 -14.71
CA ASP A 146 8.33 9.60 -14.81
C ASP A 146 8.38 10.29 -13.44
N VAL A 147 7.38 10.08 -12.60
CA VAL A 147 7.34 10.64 -11.24
C VAL A 147 8.47 10.07 -10.39
N ILE A 148 8.71 8.77 -10.46
CA ILE A 148 9.80 8.12 -9.72
C ILE A 148 11.15 8.64 -10.19
N ASN A 149 11.39 8.67 -11.51
CA ASN A 149 12.64 9.13 -12.08
C ASN A 149 12.93 10.60 -11.74
N ALA A 150 11.90 11.46 -11.81
CA ALA A 150 12.03 12.86 -11.43
C ALA A 150 12.35 13.03 -9.93
N ALA A 151 11.69 12.25 -9.07
CA ALA A 151 11.94 12.27 -7.62
C ALA A 151 13.34 11.76 -7.27
N MET A 152 13.82 10.72 -7.98
CA MET A 152 15.17 10.20 -7.82
C MET A 152 16.23 11.22 -8.25
N ALA A 153 16.05 11.87 -9.39
CA ALA A 153 16.95 12.90 -9.88
C ALA A 153 17.04 14.08 -8.90
N ASP A 154 15.90 14.57 -8.39
CA ASP A 154 15.84 15.62 -7.36
C ASP A 154 16.54 15.18 -6.06
N ALA A 155 16.33 13.93 -5.63
CA ALA A 155 16.99 13.38 -4.46
C ALA A 155 18.51 13.31 -4.60
N HIS A 156 19.01 12.83 -5.74
CA HIS A 156 20.46 12.78 -6.03
C HIS A 156 21.08 14.18 -6.09
N GLU A 157 20.41 15.14 -6.73
CA GLU A 157 20.89 16.52 -6.78
C GLU A 157 21.03 17.10 -5.39
N ARG A 158 20.04 16.90 -4.52
CA ARG A 158 20.08 17.40 -3.13
C ARG A 158 21.15 16.69 -2.29
N LEU A 159 21.26 15.39 -2.40
CA LEU A 159 22.30 14.61 -1.71
C LEU A 159 23.70 15.06 -2.13
N ALA A 160 23.93 15.31 -3.41
CA ALA A 160 25.21 15.80 -3.93
C ALA A 160 25.59 17.17 -3.36
N LYS A 161 24.61 18.08 -3.18
CA LYS A 161 24.83 19.37 -2.51
C LYS A 161 25.33 19.22 -1.07
N TRP A 162 24.96 18.14 -0.39
CA TRP A 162 25.41 17.84 0.97
C TRP A 162 26.63 16.91 1.01
N GLY A 163 27.21 16.60 -0.17
CA GLY A 163 28.32 15.66 -0.27
C GLY A 163 27.98 14.24 0.12
N LEU A 164 26.70 13.87 0.01
CA LEU A 164 26.20 12.54 0.29
C LEU A 164 25.86 11.80 -0.99
N GLU A 165 25.95 10.48 -0.92
CA GLU A 165 25.53 9.57 -1.99
C GLU A 165 24.61 8.50 -1.41
N ARG A 166 23.61 8.11 -2.16
CA ARG A 166 22.74 6.98 -1.87
C ARG A 166 22.51 6.16 -3.12
N SER A 167 22.44 4.85 -2.97
CA SER A 167 22.10 3.99 -4.09
C SER A 167 20.62 4.17 -4.46
N ASP A 168 20.31 3.95 -5.73
CA ASP A 168 18.95 3.99 -6.24
C ASP A 168 18.00 3.05 -5.48
N SER A 169 18.50 1.89 -5.09
CA SER A 169 17.70 0.92 -4.32
C SER A 169 17.24 1.48 -2.98
N ILE A 170 18.08 2.25 -2.29
CA ILE A 170 17.72 2.88 -1.01
C ILE A 170 16.68 3.98 -1.25
N ILE A 171 16.84 4.80 -2.28
CA ILE A 171 15.88 5.86 -2.62
C ILE A 171 14.53 5.23 -3.01
N LYS A 172 14.54 4.22 -3.87
CA LYS A 172 13.33 3.47 -4.25
C LYS A 172 12.65 2.85 -3.04
N GLN A 173 13.42 2.27 -2.11
CA GLN A 173 12.85 1.73 -0.87
C GLN A 173 12.13 2.80 -0.04
N TRP A 174 12.68 4.01 0.05
CA TRP A 174 12.01 5.11 0.74
C TRP A 174 10.72 5.55 0.05
N ILE A 175 10.68 5.55 -1.29
CA ILE A 175 9.46 5.85 -2.05
C ILE A 175 8.41 4.78 -1.76
N LEU A 176 8.79 3.51 -1.82
CA LEU A 176 7.91 2.38 -1.54
C LEU A 176 7.34 2.45 -0.12
N ASP A 177 8.20 2.71 0.85
CA ASP A 177 7.81 2.80 2.27
C ASP A 177 6.78 3.91 2.56
N ALA A 178 6.71 4.93 1.72
CA ALA A 178 5.75 6.03 1.86
C ALA A 178 4.42 5.80 1.11
N ALA A 179 4.31 4.71 0.35
CA ALA A 179 3.21 4.52 -0.61
C ALA A 179 1.97 3.83 -0.03
N PHE A 180 2.06 3.11 1.09
CA PHE A 180 1.00 2.25 1.58
C PHE A 180 0.52 2.63 2.97
N PHE A 181 -0.80 2.61 3.15
CA PHE A 181 -1.48 2.93 4.40
C PHE A 181 -2.49 1.84 4.71
N ASN A 182 -2.63 1.47 5.99
CA ASN A 182 -3.56 0.45 6.47
C ASN A 182 -4.95 1.02 6.83
N LYS A 183 -5.28 2.17 6.29
CA LYS A 183 -6.58 2.82 6.41
C LYS A 183 -6.97 3.37 5.04
N ARG A 184 -8.27 3.32 4.73
CA ARG A 184 -8.80 3.99 3.55
C ARG A 184 -8.94 5.47 3.85
N TYR A 185 -8.16 6.27 3.16
CA TYR A 185 -8.23 7.74 3.20
C TYR A 185 -8.95 8.27 1.96
N THR A 186 -9.75 9.29 2.15
CA THR A 186 -10.29 10.07 1.03
C THR A 186 -9.22 11.01 0.48
N ALA A 187 -9.40 11.46 -0.78
CA ALA A 187 -8.50 12.47 -1.34
C ALA A 187 -8.52 13.78 -0.53
N GLU A 188 -9.68 14.14 0.03
CA GLU A 188 -9.83 15.32 0.89
C GLU A 188 -9.04 15.18 2.19
N GLU A 189 -9.13 14.03 2.87
CA GLU A 189 -8.32 13.74 4.06
C GLU A 189 -6.83 13.86 3.76
N LEU A 190 -6.36 13.33 2.63
CA LEU A 190 -4.97 13.40 2.24
C LEU A 190 -4.52 14.82 1.87
N GLN A 191 -5.36 15.61 1.20
CA GLN A 191 -5.03 16.96 0.76
C GLN A 191 -5.08 17.99 1.89
N ASN A 192 -6.00 17.83 2.84
CA ASN A 192 -6.23 18.78 3.93
C ASN A 192 -5.53 18.38 5.22
N SER A 193 -4.81 17.27 5.25
CA SER A 193 -4.13 16.86 6.47
C SER A 193 -2.91 17.74 6.71
N GLU A 194 -3.06 18.77 7.52
CA GLU A 194 -1.95 19.33 8.30
C GLU A 194 -1.48 18.33 9.37
N ALA A 195 -2.23 17.25 9.54
CA ALA A 195 -2.08 16.29 10.58
C ALA A 195 -0.80 15.48 10.40
N ASN A 196 0.11 15.62 11.32
CA ASN A 196 1.25 14.75 11.54
C ASN A 196 0.87 13.29 11.88
N ASP A 197 -0.42 12.94 11.80
CA ASP A 197 -0.96 11.69 12.31
C ASP A 197 -1.09 10.61 11.24
N ILE A 198 -1.07 10.98 9.95
CA ILE A 198 -1.09 10.03 8.86
C ILE A 198 0.31 9.46 8.66
N LYS A 199 0.45 8.17 8.88
CA LYS A 199 1.70 7.42 8.66
C LYS A 199 1.45 6.25 7.75
N SER A 200 2.42 5.97 6.87
CA SER A 200 2.43 4.73 6.11
C SER A 200 2.59 3.51 7.03
N ILE A 201 2.34 2.33 6.50
CA ILE A 201 2.54 1.05 7.23
C ILE A 201 3.98 0.86 7.70
N PHE A 202 4.94 1.50 7.03
CA PHE A 202 6.36 1.50 7.40
C PHE A 202 6.74 2.70 8.28
N GLY A 203 5.75 3.41 8.84
CA GLY A 203 5.96 4.54 9.75
C GLY A 203 6.42 5.83 9.09
N LYS A 204 6.41 5.94 7.75
CA LYS A 204 6.72 7.18 7.06
C LYS A 204 5.55 8.14 7.20
N GLN A 205 5.84 9.33 7.70
CA GLN A 205 4.82 10.34 7.91
C GLN A 205 4.34 10.92 6.57
N TRP A 206 3.03 10.99 6.40
CA TRP A 206 2.43 11.69 5.28
C TRP A 206 2.73 13.20 5.36
N ARG A 207 3.05 13.77 4.22
CA ARG A 207 3.24 15.21 4.08
C ARG A 207 2.64 15.68 2.77
N THR A 208 1.66 16.56 2.85
CA THR A 208 0.95 17.10 1.68
C THR A 208 1.87 17.86 0.72
N ASN A 209 2.93 18.47 1.21
CA ASN A 209 3.93 19.15 0.37
C ASN A 209 4.89 18.17 -0.35
N ALA A 210 4.93 16.91 0.06
CA ALA A 210 5.76 15.89 -0.59
C ALA A 210 5.03 15.20 -1.72
N HIS A 211 3.70 15.10 -1.64
CA HIS A 211 2.89 14.35 -2.60
C HIS A 211 1.80 15.22 -3.19
N GLN A 212 1.79 15.35 -4.50
CA GLN A 212 0.67 15.92 -5.22
C GLN A 212 -0.14 14.78 -5.82
N ILE A 213 -1.22 14.39 -5.15
CA ILE A 213 -2.13 13.34 -5.62
C ILE A 213 -3.13 13.89 -6.64
N ASP A 214 -3.57 13.02 -7.53
CA ASP A 214 -4.72 13.26 -8.40
C ASP A 214 -6.00 12.72 -7.77
N ALA A 215 -6.83 13.57 -7.23
CA ALA A 215 -8.10 13.16 -6.64
C ALA A 215 -9.07 12.50 -7.66
N ALA A 216 -8.96 12.87 -8.94
CA ALA A 216 -9.79 12.32 -10.00
C ALA A 216 -9.34 10.92 -10.47
N SER A 217 -8.11 10.51 -10.10
CA SER A 217 -7.57 9.19 -10.44
C SER A 217 -8.01 8.08 -9.48
N ALA A 218 -8.85 8.39 -8.50
CA ALA A 218 -9.28 7.44 -7.49
C ALA A 218 -9.79 6.13 -8.11
N THR A 219 -9.06 5.05 -7.89
CA THR A 219 -9.44 3.70 -8.34
C THR A 219 -9.86 2.87 -7.14
N GLU A 220 -11.12 2.45 -7.13
CA GLU A 220 -11.70 1.62 -6.10
C GLU A 220 -11.28 0.16 -6.29
N LEU A 221 -10.74 -0.44 -5.23
CA LEU A 221 -10.38 -1.85 -5.18
C LEU A 221 -11.26 -2.59 -4.16
N SER A 222 -11.27 -3.92 -4.23
CA SER A 222 -12.06 -4.72 -3.28
C SER A 222 -11.56 -4.53 -1.82
N ASN A 223 -10.28 -4.33 -1.64
CA ASN A 223 -9.63 -4.18 -0.34
C ASN A 223 -8.87 -2.87 -0.15
N GLY A 224 -9.18 -1.83 -0.95
CA GLY A 224 -8.53 -0.53 -0.81
C GLY A 224 -8.94 0.50 -1.84
N ILE A 225 -8.19 1.58 -1.87
CA ILE A 225 -8.29 2.66 -2.85
C ILE A 225 -6.90 3.07 -3.31
N VAL A 226 -6.77 3.44 -4.58
CA VAL A 226 -5.52 3.89 -5.20
C VAL A 226 -5.68 5.33 -5.68
N TYR A 227 -4.66 6.14 -5.43
CA TYR A 227 -4.53 7.48 -6.00
C TYR A 227 -3.23 7.61 -6.76
N GLU A 228 -3.28 8.14 -7.97
CA GLU A 228 -2.07 8.50 -8.70
C GLU A 228 -1.42 9.75 -8.12
N VAL A 229 -0.09 9.73 -8.08
CA VAL A 229 0.71 10.86 -7.64
C VAL A 229 1.29 11.56 -8.87
N LYS A 230 0.93 12.83 -9.08
CA LYS A 230 1.44 13.66 -10.17
C LYS A 230 2.85 14.17 -9.93
N LYS A 231 3.19 14.40 -8.67
CA LYS A 231 4.51 14.91 -8.28
C LYS A 231 4.88 14.37 -6.92
N LEU A 232 6.11 13.91 -6.80
CA LEU A 232 6.71 13.46 -5.56
C LEU A 232 7.98 14.28 -5.28
N HIS A 233 8.02 14.88 -4.09
CA HIS A 233 9.22 15.50 -3.54
C HIS A 233 9.58 14.77 -2.24
N LEU A 234 10.67 14.04 -2.25
CA LEU A 234 11.11 13.31 -1.07
C LEU A 234 11.58 14.29 0.01
N PRO A 235 10.95 14.28 1.20
CA PRO A 235 11.39 15.13 2.30
C PRO A 235 12.82 14.78 2.72
N ASN A 236 13.58 15.79 3.11
CA ASN A 236 14.98 15.60 3.49
C ASN A 236 15.17 14.55 4.60
N ASN A 237 14.23 14.46 5.54
CA ASN A 237 14.27 13.47 6.61
C ASN A 237 14.03 12.02 6.14
N LEU A 238 13.55 11.79 4.93
CA LEU A 238 13.49 10.47 4.31
C LEU A 238 14.82 10.09 3.68
N LEU A 239 15.58 11.07 3.22
CA LEU A 239 16.89 10.88 2.57
C LEU A 239 18.03 10.67 3.56
N MET A 240 17.79 10.96 4.83
CA MET A 240 18.82 10.94 5.87
C MET A 240 18.45 10.01 7.01
N TYR A 241 19.46 9.29 7.54
CA TYR A 241 19.28 8.56 8.78
C TYR A 241 19.18 9.56 9.94
N ARG A 242 18.11 9.45 10.70
CA ARG A 242 18.02 10.10 12.00
C ARG A 242 18.81 9.27 13.01
N LEU A 243 19.99 9.72 13.36
CA LEU A 243 20.70 9.21 14.52
C LEU A 243 20.05 9.82 15.77
N LYS A 244 19.45 8.97 16.61
CA LYS A 244 19.16 9.31 17.99
C LYS A 244 20.33 8.80 18.81
N ASP A 245 21.17 9.71 19.24
CA ASP A 245 22.27 9.35 20.12
C ASP A 245 22.14 10.01 21.48
N TRP A 246 22.73 9.38 22.46
CA TRP A 246 22.83 9.95 23.77
C TRP A 246 24.01 10.94 23.79
N PHE A 247 23.68 12.22 23.79
CA PHE A 247 24.64 13.32 23.88
C PHE A 247 25.57 13.15 25.10
N TYR A 248 25.05 12.57 26.17
CA TYR A 248 25.82 12.22 27.36
C TYR A 248 27.03 11.30 27.07
N TYR A 249 26.87 10.30 26.23
CA TYR A 249 27.99 9.42 25.85
C TYR A 249 29.03 10.17 25.04
N TYR A 250 28.57 11.04 24.15
CA TYR A 250 29.47 11.82 23.32
C TYR A 250 30.32 12.80 24.16
N GLU A 251 29.75 13.48 25.14
CA GLU A 251 30.46 14.43 26.01
C GLU A 251 31.48 13.73 26.92
N ASN A 252 31.21 12.49 27.32
CA ASN A 252 32.04 11.77 28.27
C ASN A 252 33.00 10.74 27.64
N CYS A 253 33.03 10.64 26.29
CA CYS A 253 33.99 9.80 25.58
C CYS A 253 35.31 10.52 25.32
N THR A 254 36.40 9.76 25.26
CA THR A 254 37.67 10.27 24.73
C THR A 254 37.59 10.52 23.25
N ASP A 255 38.52 11.28 22.69
CA ASP A 255 38.53 11.57 21.25
C ASP A 255 38.72 10.29 20.39
N GLU A 256 39.51 9.32 20.90
CA GLU A 256 39.66 8.02 20.26
C GLU A 256 38.36 7.21 20.31
N GLN A 257 37.63 7.23 21.41
CA GLN A 257 36.33 6.56 21.54
C GLN A 257 35.28 7.24 20.63
N LYS A 258 35.29 8.56 20.53
CA LYS A 258 34.44 9.27 19.59
C LYS A 258 34.74 8.89 18.15
N ALA A 259 36.01 8.86 17.79
CA ALA A 259 36.44 8.47 16.44
C ALA A 259 36.02 7.05 16.10
N GLU A 260 36.17 6.11 17.04
CA GLU A 260 35.77 4.70 16.85
C GLU A 260 34.26 4.53 16.76
N TYR A 261 33.53 5.22 17.61
CA TYR A 261 32.09 5.25 17.60
C TYR A 261 31.53 5.70 16.23
N PHE A 262 32.08 6.77 15.66
CA PHE A 262 31.67 7.29 14.37
C PHE A 262 32.03 6.37 13.21
N LYS A 263 33.11 5.61 13.30
CA LYS A 263 33.43 4.58 12.32
C LYS A 263 32.42 3.43 12.30
N MET A 264 31.89 3.08 13.47
CA MET A 264 30.96 1.95 13.60
C MET A 264 29.53 2.28 13.16
N THR A 265 29.12 3.54 13.28
CA THR A 265 27.71 3.90 13.16
C THR A 265 27.23 4.13 11.74
N ASN A 266 28.03 4.48 10.81
CA ASN A 266 27.70 4.49 9.37
C ASN A 266 28.67 5.36 8.55
N MET A 267 28.88 4.99 7.30
CA MET A 267 29.72 5.75 6.36
C MET A 267 29.27 7.19 6.11
N ALA A 268 27.98 7.50 6.30
CA ALA A 268 27.48 8.86 6.20
C ALA A 268 28.08 9.81 7.21
N PHE A 269 28.50 9.27 8.36
CA PHE A 269 29.13 10.04 9.44
C PHE A 269 30.65 10.04 9.36
N SER A 270 31.26 9.19 8.56
CA SER A 270 32.70 9.21 8.39
C SER A 270 33.22 10.54 7.86
N LYS A 271 32.40 11.29 7.12
CA LYS A 271 32.71 12.66 6.66
C LYS A 271 32.49 13.71 7.75
N CYS A 272 31.74 13.39 8.79
CA CYS A 272 31.48 14.29 9.92
C CYS A 272 32.46 14.09 11.08
N ASN A 273 33.39 13.14 10.98
CA ASN A 273 34.34 12.83 12.03
C ASN A 273 35.25 14.00 12.46
N THR A 274 35.41 14.96 11.59
CA THR A 274 36.29 16.11 11.82
C THR A 274 35.54 17.39 12.15
N ASP A 275 34.22 17.40 11.97
CA ASP A 275 33.41 18.58 12.20
C ASP A 275 32.02 18.20 12.71
N VAL A 276 31.88 18.17 14.02
CA VAL A 276 30.62 17.89 14.70
C VAL A 276 29.57 18.95 14.42
N ALA A 277 29.99 20.17 14.08
CA ALA A 277 29.06 21.23 13.68
C ALA A 277 28.38 20.95 12.33
N ALA A 278 28.93 20.08 11.49
CA ALA A 278 28.28 19.61 10.28
C ALA A 278 27.04 18.73 10.56
N TRP A 279 26.83 18.34 11.77
CA TRP A 279 25.66 17.58 12.21
C TRP A 279 24.41 18.42 12.37
N SER A 280 24.60 19.60 12.87
CA SER A 280 23.47 20.48 13.03
C SER A 280 23.30 21.23 11.74
N PRO A 281 22.44 21.73 11.50
CA PRO A 281 21.14 21.49 10.94
C PRO A 281 21.32 21.04 9.51
N LEU A 282 21.05 19.81 9.29
CA LEU A 282 20.71 19.41 7.94
C LEU A 282 19.52 20.28 7.53
N PRO A 283 19.64 21.06 6.46
CA PRO A 283 18.59 21.97 6.05
C PRO A 283 17.29 21.20 5.87
N GLY A 284 16.27 21.55 6.66
CA GLY A 284 14.95 20.94 6.62
C GLY A 284 14.77 19.68 7.49
N ALA A 285 15.62 19.46 8.48
CA ALA A 285 15.36 18.47 9.54
C ALA A 285 14.34 18.98 10.57
#